data_6513a835efde6f4acfb40702db3de875
#
_entry.id   6513a835efde6f4acfb40702db3de875
#
_cell.length_a   1.000
_cell.length_b   1.000
_cell.length_c   1.000
_cell.angle_alpha   90.00
_cell.angle_beta   90.00
_cell.angle_gamma   90.00
#
_symmetry.space_group_name_H-M   'P 1'
#
loop_
_entity.id
_entity.type
_entity.pdbx_description
1 polymer ?
#
loop_
_entity_poly.entity_id
_entity_poly.type
_entity_poly.pdbx_seq_one_letter_code
_entity_poly.pdbx_strand_id
1 'polypeptide(L)'
;MKKAKSLYHGHRFPASVICHAVRWYFRFQLSLRDIEELLFERGVTVTYETIRCWCDKFGKGFAQRVKAARRKPGSTWHLDEMFVTLRGEPYLLWRAVDEHGAELDILLQKRRDKAAAKRFFKRVLRSSPMPRKIVTDQLRSYPAAKAEIPELVNVKHVFVKAASRLNNRAENSHQPTRERERRMRGFRDPKRTQEFLSCFGPIRQHFALKRHLLRASLYRKELAARFVAWREFTELAQNPSTSF
;
A
#
# COMPACT_ATOMS: atom_id res chain seq x y z
N MET A 1 4.01 -26.53 -25.27
CA MET A 1 3.63 -25.39 -24.38
C MET A 1 4.76 -24.38 -24.37
N LYS A 2 4.52 -23.14 -24.79
CA LYS A 2 5.52 -22.06 -24.67
C LYS A 2 5.73 -21.74 -23.19
N LYS A 3 6.93 -21.96 -22.64
CA LYS A 3 7.28 -21.53 -21.28
C LYS A 3 7.01 -20.02 -21.15
N ALA A 4 6.20 -19.62 -20.18
CA ALA A 4 5.98 -18.21 -19.89
C ALA A 4 7.34 -17.55 -19.59
N LYS A 5 7.61 -16.41 -20.24
CA LYS A 5 8.86 -15.68 -19.99
C LYS A 5 8.87 -15.17 -18.54
N SER A 6 10.01 -15.33 -17.87
CA SER A 6 10.22 -14.76 -16.52
C SER A 6 9.89 -13.26 -16.49
N LEU A 7 9.36 -12.75 -15.36
CA LEU A 7 9.15 -11.32 -15.14
C LEU A 7 10.41 -10.47 -15.37
N TYR A 8 11.58 -11.06 -15.12
CA TYR A 8 12.89 -10.40 -15.18
C TYR A 8 13.59 -10.60 -16.53
N HIS A 9 12.92 -11.24 -17.49
CA HIS A 9 13.50 -11.45 -18.82
C HIS A 9 13.96 -10.11 -19.44
N GLY A 10 15.19 -10.08 -19.96
CA GLY A 10 15.78 -8.89 -20.55
C GLY A 10 16.36 -7.87 -19.55
N HIS A 11 16.32 -8.16 -18.25
CA HIS A 11 17.01 -7.34 -17.25
C HIS A 11 18.44 -7.82 -17.02
N ARG A 12 19.38 -6.87 -17.00
CA ARG A 12 20.81 -7.13 -16.76
C ARG A 12 21.08 -7.69 -15.36
N PHE A 13 20.32 -7.20 -14.36
CA PHE A 13 20.55 -7.55 -12.97
C PHE A 13 19.74 -8.78 -12.56
N PRO A 14 20.26 -9.60 -11.62
CA PRO A 14 19.55 -10.75 -11.08
C PRO A 14 18.19 -10.37 -10.47
N ALA A 15 17.23 -11.27 -10.59
CA ALA A 15 15.89 -11.10 -10.01
C ALA A 15 15.92 -10.78 -8.52
N SER A 16 16.86 -11.40 -7.76
CA SER A 16 17.05 -11.16 -6.32
C SER A 16 17.40 -9.70 -6.03
N VAL A 17 18.33 -9.10 -6.77
CA VAL A 17 18.72 -7.69 -6.62
C VAL A 17 17.53 -6.76 -6.87
N ILE A 18 16.82 -6.98 -7.97
CA ILE A 18 15.63 -6.17 -8.33
C ILE A 18 14.56 -6.28 -7.24
N CYS A 19 14.24 -7.49 -6.78
CA CYS A 19 13.25 -7.73 -5.74
C CYS A 19 13.63 -7.08 -4.40
N HIS A 20 14.90 -7.16 -4.01
CA HIS A 20 15.37 -6.52 -2.77
C HIS A 20 15.26 -5.01 -2.86
N ALA A 21 15.72 -4.39 -3.95
CA ALA A 21 15.61 -2.95 -4.15
C ALA A 21 14.16 -2.46 -4.09
N VAL A 22 13.25 -3.10 -4.82
CA VAL A 22 11.82 -2.77 -4.83
C VAL A 22 11.21 -2.94 -3.44
N ARG A 23 11.51 -4.04 -2.75
CA ARG A 23 11.04 -4.27 -1.37
C ARG A 23 11.57 -3.20 -0.42
N TRP A 24 12.84 -2.88 -0.45
CA TRP A 24 13.45 -1.87 0.42
C TRP A 24 12.80 -0.51 0.23
N TYR A 25 12.58 -0.11 -1.00
CA TYR A 25 11.92 1.16 -1.32
C TYR A 25 10.51 1.29 -0.74
N PHE A 26 9.68 0.25 -0.86
CA PHE A 26 8.29 0.28 -0.37
C PHE A 26 8.15 -0.14 1.11
N ARG A 27 9.08 -0.92 1.65
CA ARG A 27 8.99 -1.42 3.03
C ARG A 27 9.61 -0.46 4.05
N PHE A 28 10.73 0.13 3.71
CA PHE A 28 11.50 0.99 4.59
C PHE A 28 11.38 2.47 4.21
N GLN A 29 11.92 3.35 5.05
CA GLN A 29 11.94 4.80 4.78
C GLN A 29 13.20 5.22 3.98
N LEU A 30 13.71 4.33 3.12
CA LEU A 30 14.91 4.56 2.31
C LEU A 30 14.58 5.39 1.07
N SER A 31 15.48 6.31 0.73
CA SER A 31 15.46 6.97 -0.57
C SER A 31 16.03 6.02 -1.65
N LEU A 32 15.87 6.37 -2.91
CA LEU A 32 16.48 5.59 -4.01
C LEU A 32 18.01 5.63 -3.95
N ARG A 33 18.59 6.73 -3.43
CA ARG A 33 20.04 6.88 -3.24
C ARG A 33 20.56 6.06 -2.07
N ASP A 34 19.82 6.00 -0.95
CA ASP A 34 20.17 5.11 0.15
C ASP A 34 20.20 3.63 -0.32
N ILE A 35 19.30 3.25 -1.24
CA ILE A 35 19.26 1.89 -1.80
C ILE A 35 20.42 1.66 -2.78
N GLU A 36 20.78 2.65 -3.60
CA GLU A 36 21.94 2.63 -4.46
C GLU A 36 23.23 2.38 -3.65
N GLU A 37 23.41 3.13 -2.55
CA GLU A 37 24.54 2.97 -1.63
C GLU A 37 24.56 1.58 -0.98
N LEU A 38 23.44 1.10 -0.47
CA LEU A 38 23.32 -0.24 0.11
C LEU A 38 23.61 -1.37 -0.88
N LEU A 39 23.31 -1.19 -2.14
CA LEU A 39 23.65 -2.14 -3.21
C LEU A 39 25.12 -2.05 -3.57
N PHE A 40 25.68 -0.85 -3.63
CA PHE A 40 27.09 -0.63 -3.91
C PHE A 40 27.99 -1.28 -2.84
N GLU A 41 27.64 -1.13 -1.55
CA GLU A 41 28.30 -1.81 -0.44
C GLU A 41 28.35 -3.34 -0.60
N ARG A 42 27.40 -3.91 -1.34
CA ARG A 42 27.29 -5.35 -1.63
C ARG A 42 27.85 -5.74 -3.01
N GLY A 43 28.67 -4.88 -3.61
CA GLY A 43 29.30 -5.11 -4.89
C GLY A 43 28.36 -4.99 -6.10
N VAL A 44 27.17 -4.39 -5.94
CA VAL A 44 26.21 -4.19 -7.02
C VAL A 44 26.21 -2.72 -7.44
N THR A 45 26.86 -2.42 -8.56
CA THR A 45 26.88 -1.08 -9.15
C THR A 45 25.63 -0.84 -9.99
N VAL A 46 24.73 0.01 -9.48
CA VAL A 46 23.45 0.36 -10.12
C VAL A 46 23.09 1.79 -9.75
N THR A 47 22.48 2.55 -10.66
CA THR A 47 22.05 3.93 -10.40
C THR A 47 20.68 3.99 -9.75
N TYR A 48 20.44 5.02 -8.92
CA TYR A 48 19.11 5.28 -8.33
C TYR A 48 18.00 5.39 -9.37
N GLU A 49 18.31 5.83 -10.57
CA GLU A 49 17.38 5.94 -11.69
C GLU A 49 16.94 4.54 -12.19
N THR A 50 17.87 3.60 -12.28
CA THR A 50 17.56 2.19 -12.59
C THR A 50 16.66 1.59 -11.51
N ILE A 51 16.96 1.87 -10.23
CA ILE A 51 16.12 1.42 -9.09
C ILE A 51 14.72 2.01 -9.20
N ARG A 52 14.59 3.29 -9.58
CA ARG A 52 13.30 3.94 -9.83
C ARG A 52 12.51 3.20 -10.92
N CYS A 53 13.16 2.91 -12.06
CA CYS A 53 12.53 2.14 -13.14
C CYS A 53 12.05 0.75 -12.68
N TRP A 54 12.80 0.06 -11.82
CA TRP A 54 12.35 -1.20 -11.26
C TRP A 54 11.14 -1.04 -10.36
N CYS A 55 11.11 -0.02 -9.50
CA CYS A 55 9.97 0.27 -8.63
C CYS A 55 8.71 0.58 -9.45
N ASP A 56 8.83 1.39 -10.52
CA ASP A 56 7.74 1.73 -11.43
C ASP A 56 7.23 0.49 -12.19
N LYS A 57 8.13 -0.36 -12.69
CA LYS A 57 7.79 -1.54 -13.47
C LYS A 57 7.18 -2.67 -12.63
N PHE A 58 7.82 -3.02 -11.51
CA PHE A 58 7.47 -4.21 -10.74
C PHE A 58 6.55 -3.94 -9.56
N GLY A 59 6.58 -2.72 -8.98
CA GLY A 59 5.88 -2.39 -7.75
C GLY A 59 4.39 -2.69 -7.79
N LYS A 60 3.72 -2.31 -8.88
CA LYS A 60 2.27 -2.55 -9.07
C LYS A 60 1.93 -4.04 -9.10
N GLY A 61 2.68 -4.83 -9.86
CA GLY A 61 2.48 -6.28 -9.95
C GLY A 61 2.69 -6.98 -8.61
N PHE A 62 3.76 -6.61 -7.88
CA PHE A 62 4.03 -7.16 -6.54
C PHE A 62 2.94 -6.78 -5.54
N ALA A 63 2.51 -5.51 -5.53
CA ALA A 63 1.43 -5.06 -4.66
C ALA A 63 0.09 -5.78 -4.94
N GLN A 64 -0.24 -6.02 -6.20
CA GLN A 64 -1.43 -6.77 -6.59
C GLN A 64 -1.40 -8.22 -6.10
N ARG A 65 -0.28 -8.93 -6.27
CA ARG A 65 -0.12 -10.31 -5.78
C ARG A 65 -0.18 -10.38 -4.25
N VAL A 66 0.44 -9.43 -3.56
CA VAL A 66 0.32 -9.29 -2.10
C VAL A 66 -1.13 -9.10 -1.69
N LYS A 67 -1.88 -8.24 -2.39
CA LYS A 67 -3.31 -8.02 -2.10
C LYS A 67 -4.14 -9.29 -2.36
N ALA A 68 -3.91 -9.99 -3.45
CA ALA A 68 -4.64 -11.21 -3.81
C ALA A 68 -4.41 -12.36 -2.82
N ALA A 69 -3.21 -12.47 -2.25
CA ALA A 69 -2.86 -13.51 -1.30
C ALA A 69 -3.23 -13.19 0.16
N ARG A 70 -3.75 -11.99 0.44
CA ARG A 70 -4.20 -11.62 1.78
C ARG A 70 -5.41 -12.44 2.19
N ARG A 71 -5.58 -12.62 3.51
CA ARG A 71 -6.85 -13.04 4.09
C ARG A 71 -7.98 -12.16 3.56
N LYS A 72 -9.17 -12.74 3.35
CA LYS A 72 -10.35 -11.96 2.97
C LYS A 72 -10.50 -10.76 3.89
N PRO A 73 -10.75 -9.56 3.33
CA PRO A 73 -10.99 -8.37 4.14
C PRO A 73 -12.13 -8.59 5.14
N GLY A 74 -12.06 -7.91 6.26
CA GLY A 74 -13.13 -7.91 7.24
C GLY A 74 -14.40 -7.22 6.71
N SER A 75 -15.48 -7.35 7.46
CA SER A 75 -16.81 -6.88 7.06
C SER A 75 -17.11 -5.43 7.43
N THR A 76 -16.20 -4.77 8.15
CA THR A 76 -16.33 -3.37 8.54
C THR A 76 -15.28 -2.53 7.83
N TRP A 77 -15.73 -1.52 7.09
CA TRP A 77 -14.84 -0.54 6.49
C TRP A 77 -14.72 0.69 7.38
N HIS A 78 -13.51 1.13 7.63
CA HIS A 78 -13.16 2.40 8.27
C HIS A 78 -12.59 3.31 7.21
N LEU A 79 -13.26 4.43 6.94
CA LEU A 79 -12.83 5.39 5.93
C LEU A 79 -12.43 6.69 6.60
N ASP A 80 -11.38 7.28 6.08
CA ASP A 80 -10.86 8.57 6.50
C ASP A 80 -10.07 9.22 5.37
N GLU A 81 -9.91 10.53 5.42
CA GLU A 81 -9.06 11.25 4.50
C GLU A 81 -8.04 12.11 5.23
N MET A 82 -6.86 12.22 4.64
CA MET A 82 -5.81 13.10 5.12
C MET A 82 -5.37 14.09 4.04
N PHE A 83 -4.99 15.28 4.45
CA PHE A 83 -4.32 16.20 3.55
C PHE A 83 -2.89 15.75 3.27
N VAL A 84 -2.50 15.85 2.02
CA VAL A 84 -1.14 15.68 1.52
C VAL A 84 -0.80 16.85 0.61
N THR A 85 0.46 17.24 0.57
CA THR A 85 0.91 18.38 -0.22
C THR A 85 1.69 17.91 -1.44
N LEU A 86 1.27 18.37 -2.63
CA LEU A 86 1.94 18.13 -3.90
C LEU A 86 2.39 19.47 -4.49
N ARG A 87 3.71 19.72 -4.53
CA ARG A 87 4.28 21.01 -4.98
C ARG A 87 3.66 22.25 -4.34
N GLY A 88 3.34 22.17 -3.04
CA GLY A 88 2.66 23.27 -2.33
C GLY A 88 1.14 23.24 -2.43
N GLU A 89 0.55 22.50 -3.36
CA GLU A 89 -0.89 22.36 -3.55
C GLU A 89 -1.50 21.31 -2.60
N PRO A 90 -2.62 21.58 -1.93
CA PRO A 90 -3.30 20.62 -1.08
C PRO A 90 -4.08 19.59 -1.91
N TYR A 91 -3.89 18.32 -1.57
CA TYR A 91 -4.66 17.18 -2.05
C TYR A 91 -5.21 16.39 -0.87
N LEU A 92 -6.16 15.53 -1.12
CA LEU A 92 -6.73 14.62 -0.14
C LEU A 92 -6.43 13.18 -0.52
N LEU A 93 -5.85 12.45 0.39
CA LEU A 93 -5.69 11.01 0.30
C LEU A 93 -6.84 10.33 1.05
N TRP A 94 -7.81 9.85 0.29
CA TRP A 94 -8.90 9.02 0.78
C TRP A 94 -8.36 7.61 1.02
N ARG A 95 -8.65 7.03 2.18
CA ARG A 95 -8.22 5.69 2.56
C ARG A 95 -9.34 4.90 3.19
N ALA A 96 -9.45 3.63 2.84
CA ALA A 96 -10.29 2.64 3.48
C ALA A 96 -9.43 1.52 4.06
N VAL A 97 -9.70 1.15 5.31
CA VAL A 97 -9.11 -0.01 5.98
C VAL A 97 -10.23 -0.87 6.57
N ASP A 98 -9.97 -2.16 6.78
CA ASP A 98 -10.90 -3.02 7.49
C ASP A 98 -10.74 -2.93 9.02
N GLU A 99 -11.55 -3.67 9.77
CA GLU A 99 -11.49 -3.74 11.24
C GLU A 99 -10.17 -4.30 11.78
N HIS A 100 -9.35 -4.92 10.93
CA HIS A 100 -8.02 -5.42 11.28
C HIS A 100 -6.91 -4.44 10.92
N GLY A 101 -7.25 -3.32 10.26
CA GLY A 101 -6.31 -2.31 9.78
C GLY A 101 -5.66 -2.64 8.44
N ALA A 102 -6.15 -3.67 7.73
CA ALA A 102 -5.67 -3.96 6.38
C ALA A 102 -6.21 -2.92 5.39
N GLU A 103 -5.33 -2.32 4.60
CA GLU A 103 -5.71 -1.34 3.59
C GLU A 103 -6.53 -2.00 2.48
N LEU A 104 -7.75 -1.53 2.29
CA LEU A 104 -8.65 -1.96 1.21
C LEU A 104 -8.28 -1.23 -0.09
N ASP A 105 -8.34 0.08 -0.07
CA ASP A 105 -7.88 0.92 -1.18
C ASP A 105 -7.58 2.35 -0.74
N ILE A 106 -6.97 3.11 -1.65
CA ILE A 106 -6.66 4.53 -1.50
C ILE A 106 -6.99 5.30 -2.78
N LEU A 107 -7.31 6.58 -2.65
CA LEU A 107 -7.54 7.46 -3.80
C LEU A 107 -7.09 8.89 -3.48
N LEU A 108 -6.19 9.42 -4.31
CA LEU A 108 -5.74 10.80 -4.24
C LEU A 108 -6.68 11.69 -5.07
N GLN A 109 -7.22 12.75 -4.48
CA GLN A 109 -8.13 13.68 -5.13
C GLN A 109 -7.91 15.11 -4.64
N LYS A 110 -8.31 16.10 -5.46
CA LYS A 110 -8.29 17.52 -5.04
C LYS A 110 -9.51 17.93 -4.19
N ARG A 111 -10.64 17.23 -4.34
CA ARG A 111 -11.92 17.65 -3.75
C ARG A 111 -12.35 16.74 -2.61
N ARG A 112 -13.09 17.33 -1.66
CA ARG A 112 -13.71 16.67 -0.49
C ARG A 112 -15.25 16.74 -0.58
N ASP A 113 -15.77 16.52 -1.78
CA ASP A 113 -17.20 16.59 -2.09
C ASP A 113 -17.86 15.22 -2.23
N LYS A 114 -19.18 15.21 -2.42
CA LYS A 114 -19.98 14.01 -2.66
C LYS A 114 -19.48 13.20 -3.85
N ALA A 115 -19.08 13.86 -4.94
CA ALA A 115 -18.61 13.20 -6.15
C ALA A 115 -17.26 12.50 -5.90
N ALA A 116 -16.37 13.11 -5.10
CA ALA A 116 -15.11 12.50 -4.68
C ALA A 116 -15.34 11.28 -3.79
N ALA A 117 -16.24 11.37 -2.80
CA ALA A 117 -16.62 10.25 -1.95
C ALA A 117 -17.24 9.10 -2.76
N LYS A 118 -18.12 9.42 -3.73
CA LYS A 118 -18.75 8.41 -4.62
C LYS A 118 -17.71 7.68 -5.48
N ARG A 119 -16.74 8.41 -6.07
CA ARG A 119 -15.63 7.78 -6.80
C ARG A 119 -14.82 6.85 -5.90
N PHE A 120 -14.56 7.27 -4.66
CA PHE A 120 -13.81 6.46 -3.72
C PHE A 120 -14.58 5.19 -3.31
N PHE A 121 -15.85 5.28 -2.93
CA PHE A 121 -16.67 4.11 -2.63
C PHE A 121 -16.70 3.10 -3.79
N LYS A 122 -16.97 3.56 -5.02
CA LYS A 122 -16.96 2.70 -6.21
C LYS A 122 -15.60 2.03 -6.43
N ARG A 123 -14.51 2.71 -6.11
CA ARG A 123 -13.16 2.14 -6.20
C ARG A 123 -12.94 1.03 -5.17
N VAL A 124 -13.34 1.24 -3.92
CA VAL A 124 -13.22 0.23 -2.86
C VAL A 124 -14.10 -0.98 -3.16
N LEU A 125 -15.32 -0.80 -3.66
CA LEU A 125 -16.22 -1.88 -4.06
C LEU A 125 -15.66 -2.78 -5.17
N ARG A 126 -14.84 -2.24 -6.07
CA ARG A 126 -14.18 -3.04 -7.12
C ARG A 126 -13.06 -3.94 -6.59
N SER A 127 -12.47 -3.58 -5.46
CA SER A 127 -11.28 -4.24 -4.90
C SER A 127 -11.56 -5.06 -3.64
N SER A 128 -12.75 -4.91 -3.05
CA SER A 128 -13.10 -5.49 -1.77
C SER A 128 -14.56 -5.95 -1.73
N PRO A 129 -14.87 -7.03 -0.99
CA PRO A 129 -16.25 -7.48 -0.79
C PRO A 129 -17.09 -6.40 -0.12
N MET A 130 -18.40 -6.42 -0.39
CA MET A 130 -19.33 -5.50 0.23
C MET A 130 -19.30 -5.60 1.76
N PRO A 131 -19.21 -4.46 2.48
CA PRO A 131 -19.16 -4.47 3.94
C PRO A 131 -20.55 -4.64 4.55
N ARG A 132 -20.61 -5.11 5.80
CA ARG A 132 -21.82 -5.04 6.63
C ARG A 132 -21.96 -3.68 7.30
N LYS A 133 -20.84 -3.01 7.53
CA LYS A 133 -20.77 -1.74 8.25
C LYS A 133 -19.69 -0.82 7.67
N ILE A 134 -20.02 0.45 7.58
CA ILE A 134 -19.09 1.53 7.23
C ILE A 134 -18.96 2.46 8.43
N VAL A 135 -17.74 2.81 8.79
CA VAL A 135 -17.42 3.76 9.87
C VAL A 135 -16.68 4.94 9.25
N THR A 136 -17.18 6.15 9.48
CA THR A 136 -16.54 7.39 9.02
C THR A 136 -16.59 8.44 10.12
N ASP A 137 -15.88 9.54 9.91
CA ASP A 137 -16.14 10.78 10.63
C ASP A 137 -17.51 11.38 10.22
N GLN A 138 -17.83 12.58 10.71
CA GLN A 138 -19.07 13.29 10.42
C GLN A 138 -19.06 14.04 9.07
N LEU A 139 -18.14 13.74 8.17
CA LEU A 139 -18.09 14.39 6.85
C LEU A 139 -19.36 14.11 6.05
N ARG A 140 -20.12 15.15 5.73
CA ARG A 140 -21.42 15.05 5.04
C ARG A 140 -21.35 14.40 3.65
N SER A 141 -20.20 14.41 3.00
CA SER A 141 -20.02 13.79 1.68
C SER A 141 -20.15 12.28 1.69
N TYR A 142 -19.82 11.59 2.80
CA TYR A 142 -19.94 10.15 2.91
C TYR A 142 -21.40 9.65 2.86
N PRO A 143 -22.30 10.12 3.75
CA PRO A 143 -23.70 9.68 3.68
C PRO A 143 -24.38 10.06 2.38
N ALA A 144 -24.12 11.27 1.84
CA ALA A 144 -24.67 11.72 0.57
C ALA A 144 -24.20 10.87 -0.62
N ALA A 145 -22.94 10.44 -0.63
CA ALA A 145 -22.41 9.56 -1.67
C ALA A 145 -22.91 8.12 -1.52
N LYS A 146 -23.02 7.62 -0.27
CA LYS A 146 -23.53 6.29 0.03
C LYS A 146 -24.96 6.10 -0.47
N ALA A 147 -25.83 7.09 -0.26
CA ALA A 147 -27.23 7.04 -0.69
C ALA A 147 -27.40 6.90 -2.22
N GLU A 148 -26.40 7.32 -3.00
CA GLU A 148 -26.44 7.21 -4.47
C GLU A 148 -25.78 5.92 -5.02
N ILE A 149 -25.36 5.02 -4.16
CA ILE A 149 -24.72 3.76 -4.56
C ILE A 149 -25.66 2.62 -4.11
N PRO A 150 -26.40 1.99 -5.04
CA PRO A 150 -27.42 0.99 -4.71
C PRO A 150 -26.90 -0.13 -3.81
N GLU A 151 -25.68 -0.59 -4.05
CA GLU A 151 -25.04 -1.66 -3.28
C GLU A 151 -24.81 -1.27 -1.81
N LEU A 152 -24.67 0.02 -1.53
CA LEU A 152 -24.37 0.51 -0.18
C LEU A 152 -25.60 1.04 0.57
N VAL A 153 -26.74 1.20 -0.07
CA VAL A 153 -27.95 1.81 0.56
C VAL A 153 -28.28 1.14 1.90
N ASN A 154 -28.32 -0.18 1.93
CA ASN A 154 -28.69 -0.98 3.11
C ASN A 154 -27.50 -1.27 4.05
N VAL A 155 -26.30 -0.83 3.74
CA VAL A 155 -25.12 -1.03 4.60
C VAL A 155 -25.22 -0.11 5.82
N LYS A 156 -25.03 -0.64 7.03
CA LYS A 156 -25.05 0.16 8.25
C LYS A 156 -23.93 1.22 8.22
N HIS A 157 -24.31 2.50 8.39
CA HIS A 157 -23.33 3.60 8.49
C HIS A 157 -23.26 4.09 9.94
N VAL A 158 -22.06 4.12 10.48
CA VAL A 158 -21.78 4.56 11.85
C VAL A 158 -20.87 5.78 11.79
N PHE A 159 -21.35 6.87 12.37
CA PHE A 159 -20.58 8.11 12.50
C PHE A 159 -19.85 8.11 13.84
N VAL A 160 -18.57 8.44 13.82
CA VAL A 160 -17.79 8.60 15.04
C VAL A 160 -17.33 10.05 15.16
N LYS A 161 -17.46 10.61 16.37
CA LYS A 161 -16.89 11.93 16.66
C LYS A 161 -15.37 11.81 16.67
N ALA A 162 -14.66 12.81 16.13
CA ALA A 162 -13.18 12.85 16.10
C ALA A 162 -12.56 12.61 17.50
N ALA A 163 -13.23 13.08 18.57
CA ALA A 163 -12.77 12.88 19.95
C ALA A 163 -12.95 11.44 20.51
N SER A 164 -13.70 10.57 19.83
CA SER A 164 -14.09 9.26 20.38
C SER A 164 -13.18 8.14 19.92
N ARG A 165 -11.90 8.26 19.81
CA ARG A 165 -10.90 7.18 19.54
C ARG A 165 -11.36 5.97 18.68
N LEU A 166 -12.63 5.95 18.25
CA LEU A 166 -13.25 4.84 17.52
C LEU A 166 -12.81 4.77 16.05
N ASN A 167 -12.30 5.88 15.49
CA ASN A 167 -11.73 5.91 14.14
C ASN A 167 -10.18 5.84 14.14
N ASN A 168 -9.56 5.61 15.30
CA ASN A 168 -8.08 5.52 15.43
C ASN A 168 -7.45 4.54 14.43
N ARG A 169 -8.22 3.57 13.94
CA ARG A 169 -7.73 2.62 12.93
C ARG A 169 -7.46 3.30 11.59
N ALA A 170 -8.38 4.15 11.14
CA ALA A 170 -8.19 4.92 9.92
C ALA A 170 -7.10 5.99 10.13
N GLU A 171 -7.15 6.74 11.24
CA GLU A 171 -6.13 7.74 11.59
C GLU A 171 -4.73 7.13 11.70
N ASN A 172 -4.56 6.03 12.45
CA ASN A 172 -3.28 5.33 12.58
C ASN A 172 -2.79 4.77 11.25
N SER A 173 -3.70 4.47 10.31
CA SER A 173 -3.33 3.99 8.97
C SER A 173 -2.65 5.07 8.13
N HIS A 174 -2.86 6.36 8.46
CA HIS A 174 -2.24 7.49 7.77
C HIS A 174 -0.80 7.76 8.22
N GLN A 175 -0.45 7.41 9.47
CA GLN A 175 0.87 7.70 10.05
C GLN A 175 2.04 7.27 9.15
N PRO A 176 2.08 6.03 8.60
CA PRO A 176 3.19 5.62 7.74
C PRO A 176 3.30 6.45 6.45
N THR A 177 2.17 6.91 5.93
CA THR A 177 2.17 7.77 4.74
C THR A 177 2.72 9.16 5.06
N ARG A 178 2.33 9.76 6.20
CA ARG A 178 2.88 11.04 6.67
C ARG A 178 4.38 10.99 6.92
N GLU A 179 4.86 9.89 7.52
CA GLU A 179 6.30 9.67 7.71
C GLU A 179 7.04 9.58 6.38
N ARG A 180 6.46 8.84 5.40
CA ARG A 180 7.05 8.69 4.08
C ARG A 180 7.04 10.00 3.30
N GLU A 181 5.97 10.75 3.34
CA GLU A 181 5.84 12.08 2.72
C GLU A 181 6.91 13.03 3.24
N ARG A 182 7.09 13.09 4.57
CA ARG A 182 8.15 13.90 5.19
C ARG A 182 9.55 13.48 4.74
N ARG A 183 9.83 12.18 4.70
CA ARG A 183 11.13 11.65 4.26
C ARG A 183 11.40 11.94 2.78
N MET A 184 10.37 11.95 1.96
CA MET A 184 10.46 12.30 0.53
C MET A 184 10.44 13.82 0.28
N ARG A 185 10.33 14.64 1.31
CA ARG A 185 10.18 16.11 1.23
C ARG A 185 8.96 16.51 0.38
N GLY A 186 7.84 15.83 0.60
CA GLY A 186 6.58 16.00 -0.12
C GLY A 186 6.49 15.20 -1.41
N PHE A 187 5.28 15.12 -1.92
CA PHE A 187 4.98 14.53 -3.22
C PHE A 187 4.99 15.61 -4.31
N ARG A 188 5.17 15.22 -5.57
CA ARG A 188 5.32 16.19 -6.66
C ARG A 188 4.27 16.06 -7.76
N ASP A 189 3.91 14.84 -8.13
CA ASP A 189 3.02 14.54 -9.24
C ASP A 189 1.85 13.65 -8.78
N PRO A 190 0.59 14.01 -9.07
CA PRO A 190 -0.58 13.27 -8.58
C PRO A 190 -0.62 11.82 -9.07
N LYS A 191 -0.29 11.57 -10.32
CA LYS A 191 -0.32 10.22 -10.92
C LYS A 191 0.74 9.33 -10.27
N ARG A 192 1.98 9.81 -10.23
CA ARG A 192 3.09 9.08 -9.58
C ARG A 192 2.85 8.86 -8.09
N THR A 193 2.27 9.86 -7.40
CA THR A 193 1.90 9.73 -5.99
C THR A 193 0.85 8.65 -5.78
N GLN A 194 -0.20 8.63 -6.62
CA GLN A 194 -1.23 7.58 -6.56
C GLN A 194 -0.63 6.20 -6.82
N GLU A 195 0.21 6.06 -7.83
CA GLU A 195 0.89 4.80 -8.16
C GLU A 195 1.79 4.32 -7.02
N PHE A 196 2.64 5.22 -6.49
CA PHE A 196 3.51 4.94 -5.35
C PHE A 196 2.71 4.48 -4.13
N LEU A 197 1.70 5.25 -3.71
CA LEU A 197 0.91 4.93 -2.52
C LEU A 197 0.10 3.63 -2.70
N SER A 198 -0.38 3.34 -3.91
CA SER A 198 -1.06 2.07 -4.23
C SER A 198 -0.16 0.84 -4.08
N CYS A 199 1.16 1.01 -4.17
CA CYS A 199 2.17 -0.03 -3.93
C CYS A 199 2.65 -0.04 -2.47
N PHE A 200 2.85 1.14 -1.90
CA PHE A 200 3.42 1.34 -0.58
C PHE A 200 2.63 0.67 0.54
N GLY A 201 1.32 0.92 0.61
CA GLY A 201 0.45 0.34 1.63
C GLY A 201 0.51 -1.20 1.66
N PRO A 202 0.16 -1.87 0.56
CA PRO A 202 0.16 -3.33 0.47
C PRO A 202 1.52 -3.98 0.79
N ILE A 203 2.59 -3.51 0.17
CA ILE A 203 3.93 -4.10 0.35
C ILE A 203 4.42 -3.87 1.78
N ARG A 204 4.26 -2.65 2.31
CA ARG A 204 4.64 -2.35 3.68
C ARG A 204 3.87 -3.21 4.69
N GLN A 205 2.54 -3.32 4.54
CA GLN A 205 1.70 -4.09 5.45
C GLN A 205 2.00 -5.58 5.42
N HIS A 206 2.44 -6.13 4.28
CA HIS A 206 2.86 -7.53 4.20
C HIS A 206 3.96 -7.87 5.23
N PHE A 207 4.89 -6.95 5.48
CA PHE A 207 6.00 -7.12 6.42
C PHE A 207 5.77 -6.46 7.79
N ALA A 208 4.63 -5.77 8.00
CA ALA A 208 4.35 -5.04 9.23
C ALA A 208 3.79 -5.97 10.32
N LEU A 209 4.66 -6.69 10.99
CA LEU A 209 4.33 -7.49 12.15
C LEU A 209 4.27 -6.61 13.41
N LYS A 210 3.32 -6.89 14.29
CA LYS A 210 3.20 -6.22 15.62
C LYS A 210 4.25 -6.78 16.58
N ARG A 211 5.50 -6.41 16.38
CA ARG A 211 6.66 -6.94 17.11
C ARG A 211 6.51 -6.86 18.64
N HIS A 212 5.89 -5.78 19.14
CA HIS A 212 5.67 -5.57 20.57
C HIS A 212 4.69 -6.58 21.21
N LEU A 213 3.92 -7.31 20.38
CA LEU A 213 3.00 -8.36 20.83
C LEU A 213 3.56 -9.78 20.63
N LEU A 214 4.75 -9.92 20.05
CA LEU A 214 5.33 -11.20 19.68
C LEU A 214 6.63 -11.46 20.43
N ARG A 215 6.80 -12.68 20.93
CA ARG A 215 8.11 -13.16 21.40
C ARG A 215 9.09 -13.18 20.24
N ALA A 216 10.38 -12.98 20.50
CA ALA A 216 11.41 -12.88 19.47
C ALA A 216 11.48 -14.08 18.53
N SER A 217 11.28 -15.30 19.04
CA SER A 217 11.25 -16.53 18.24
C SER A 217 10.07 -16.56 17.29
N LEU A 218 8.87 -16.23 17.77
CA LEU A 218 7.65 -16.17 16.96
C LEU A 218 7.74 -15.05 15.92
N TYR A 219 8.26 -13.89 16.30
CA TYR A 219 8.49 -12.79 15.35
C TYR A 219 9.39 -13.23 14.19
N ARG A 220 10.52 -13.93 14.47
CA ARG A 220 11.42 -14.42 13.42
C ARG A 220 10.73 -15.47 12.53
N LYS A 221 9.95 -16.37 13.12
CA LYS A 221 9.18 -17.39 12.37
C LYS A 221 8.17 -16.74 11.42
N GLU A 222 7.38 -15.80 11.92
CA GLU A 222 6.40 -15.07 11.12
C GLU A 222 7.07 -14.23 10.02
N LEU A 223 8.17 -13.57 10.34
CA LEU A 223 8.92 -12.79 9.35
C LEU A 223 9.52 -13.70 8.26
N ALA A 224 10.05 -14.86 8.62
CA ALA A 224 10.54 -15.85 7.64
C ALA A 224 9.41 -16.30 6.70
N ALA A 225 8.22 -16.58 7.24
CA ALA A 225 7.05 -16.92 6.42
C ALA A 225 6.68 -15.80 5.43
N ARG A 226 6.80 -14.51 5.86
CA ARG A 226 6.59 -13.36 4.96
C ARG A 226 7.63 -13.29 3.84
N PHE A 227 8.88 -13.66 4.12
CA PHE A 227 9.91 -13.72 3.08
C PHE A 227 9.70 -14.88 2.11
N VAL A 228 9.22 -16.03 2.58
CA VAL A 228 8.84 -17.15 1.70
C VAL A 228 7.75 -16.72 0.74
N ALA A 229 6.64 -16.19 1.27
CA ALA A 229 5.53 -15.68 0.45
C ALA A 229 5.98 -14.56 -0.50
N TRP A 230 6.88 -13.66 -0.07
CA TRP A 230 7.41 -12.62 -0.94
C TRP A 230 8.18 -13.18 -2.14
N ARG A 231 8.98 -14.25 -1.95
CA ARG A 231 9.68 -14.93 -3.05
C ARG A 231 8.70 -15.54 -4.07
N GLU A 232 7.58 -16.06 -3.59
CA GLU A 232 6.50 -16.57 -4.46
C GLU A 232 5.85 -15.43 -5.24
N PHE A 233 5.45 -14.33 -4.58
CA PHE A 233 4.82 -13.17 -5.22
C PHE A 233 5.70 -12.50 -6.26
N THR A 234 7.01 -12.58 -6.09
CA THR A 234 8.00 -12.00 -6.98
C THR A 234 8.60 -13.01 -7.97
N GLU A 235 8.13 -14.25 -7.99
CA GLU A 235 8.64 -15.35 -8.85
C GLU A 235 10.15 -15.65 -8.66
N LEU A 236 10.72 -15.26 -7.50
CA LEU A 236 12.11 -15.59 -7.20
C LEU A 236 12.35 -17.10 -7.02
N ALA A 237 11.34 -17.84 -6.56
CA ALA A 237 11.41 -19.29 -6.40
C ALA A 237 11.56 -20.02 -7.75
N GLN A 238 11.05 -19.42 -8.84
CA GLN A 238 11.13 -19.96 -10.20
C GLN A 238 12.39 -19.51 -10.97
N ASN A 239 13.10 -18.52 -10.43
CA ASN A 239 14.32 -17.96 -10.99
C ASN A 239 15.40 -17.89 -9.89
N PRO A 240 15.91 -19.02 -9.40
CA PRO A 240 16.99 -19.01 -8.44
C PRO A 240 18.26 -18.50 -9.14
N SER A 241 18.44 -17.19 -9.12
CA SER A 241 19.75 -16.62 -9.40
C SER A 241 20.59 -16.82 -8.15
N THR A 242 21.81 -17.32 -8.33
CA THR A 242 22.83 -17.55 -7.31
C THR A 242 22.76 -16.50 -6.19
N SER A 243 22.68 -17.01 -4.97
CA SER A 243 22.76 -16.23 -3.72
C SER A 243 23.98 -15.28 -3.73
N PHE A 244 23.76 -14.10 -3.16
CA PHE A 244 24.84 -13.23 -2.73
C PHE A 244 25.71 -13.92 -1.68
#